data_adf1b7f8a70001975ef8dae2db6f77ee
#
_entry.id   adf1b7f8a70001975ef8dae2db6f77ee
#
_cell.length_a   1.000
_cell.length_b   1.000
_cell.length_c   1.000
_cell.angle_alpha   90.00
_cell.angle_beta   90.00
_cell.angle_gamma   90.00
#
_symmetry.space_group_name_H-M   'P 1'
#
loop_
_entity.id
_entity.type
_entity.pdbx_description
1 polymer ?
#
loop_
_entity_poly.entity_id
_entity_poly.type
_entity_poly.pdbx_seq_one_letter_code
_entity_poly.pdbx_strand_id
1 'polypeptide(L)'
;MAELRATGLVKSYKGRTVVNGVGLTVRTGEIVGLLGPNGAGKTTSFYMVVGLVKQDEGSIVIDDEDISSNPMHIRAQKGIGYLPQEASIFRRLTVTDNIMGILQTRKELTQAQRDEKLNTLLEEFHITHIRNNKGMSLSGGERRRVEIARALATEPKFILLDEPFAGVDPISVIDIKNIIQQLRDRGLGVLITDHNVRETLDVCEHSYIVSHGEIIAVGTQDEILANEHVKRVYLGEGFKL
;
A
#
# COMPACT_ATOMS: atom_id res chain seq x y z
N MET A 1 -9.39 -8.70 14.96
CA MET A 1 -8.29 -8.46 14.00
C MET A 1 -8.87 -8.73 12.62
N ALA A 2 -8.85 -7.74 11.71
CA ALA A 2 -9.39 -7.94 10.36
C ALA A 2 -8.32 -8.57 9.45
N GLU A 3 -8.75 -9.30 8.43
CA GLU A 3 -7.88 -9.98 7.47
C GLU A 3 -8.30 -9.65 6.03
N LEU A 4 -7.32 -9.22 5.22
CA LEU A 4 -7.43 -9.11 3.77
C LEU A 4 -6.71 -10.32 3.17
N ARG A 5 -7.44 -11.17 2.43
CA ARG A 5 -6.90 -12.39 1.85
C ARG A 5 -7.19 -12.47 0.36
N ALA A 6 -6.15 -12.71 -0.41
CA ALA A 6 -6.24 -13.10 -1.81
C ALA A 6 -5.86 -14.56 -1.97
N THR A 7 -6.61 -15.32 -2.75
CA THR A 7 -6.40 -16.76 -2.92
C THR A 7 -6.49 -17.13 -4.39
N GLY A 8 -5.44 -17.80 -4.90
CA GLY A 8 -5.43 -18.40 -6.23
C GLY A 8 -5.61 -17.39 -7.36
N LEU A 9 -5.07 -16.16 -7.23
CA LEU A 9 -5.23 -15.12 -8.25
C LEU A 9 -4.55 -15.54 -9.56
N VAL A 10 -5.30 -15.48 -10.66
CA VAL A 10 -4.80 -15.71 -12.01
C VAL A 10 -5.09 -14.48 -12.87
N LYS A 11 -4.12 -14.12 -13.72
CA LYS A 11 -4.29 -13.09 -14.74
C LYS A 11 -3.50 -13.37 -15.98
N SER A 12 -4.20 -13.31 -17.13
CA SER A 12 -3.61 -13.48 -18.46
C SER A 12 -3.88 -12.25 -19.34
N TYR A 13 -2.90 -11.90 -20.17
CA TYR A 13 -3.02 -10.87 -21.19
C TYR A 13 -2.62 -11.45 -22.55
N LYS A 14 -3.51 -11.39 -23.53
CA LYS A 14 -3.24 -11.86 -24.91
C LYS A 14 -2.65 -13.28 -24.96
N GLY A 15 -3.21 -14.20 -24.15
CA GLY A 15 -2.76 -15.59 -24.09
C GLY A 15 -1.51 -15.87 -23.25
N ARG A 16 -0.90 -14.84 -22.65
CA ARG A 16 0.24 -14.99 -21.72
C ARG A 16 -0.25 -14.82 -20.27
N THR A 17 -0.10 -15.86 -19.48
CA THR A 17 -0.36 -15.82 -18.03
C THR A 17 0.77 -15.08 -17.34
N VAL A 18 0.44 -13.98 -16.64
CA VAL A 18 1.38 -13.13 -15.92
C VAL A 18 1.29 -13.30 -14.40
N VAL A 19 0.15 -13.80 -13.92
CA VAL A 19 -0.06 -14.22 -12.52
C VAL A 19 -0.73 -15.57 -12.55
N ASN A 20 -0.21 -16.54 -11.82
CA ASN A 20 -0.60 -17.93 -11.84
C ASN A 20 -0.75 -18.47 -10.40
N GLY A 21 -1.95 -18.36 -9.83
CA GLY A 21 -2.27 -18.91 -8.52
C GLY A 21 -1.70 -18.13 -7.33
N VAL A 22 -1.40 -16.82 -7.48
CA VAL A 22 -0.87 -16.01 -6.39
C VAL A 22 -1.87 -15.90 -5.25
N GLY A 23 -1.41 -16.18 -4.02
CA GLY A 23 -2.14 -15.97 -2.77
C GLY A 23 -1.33 -15.16 -1.78
N LEU A 24 -2.00 -14.26 -1.05
CA LEU A 24 -1.40 -13.48 0.04
C LEU A 24 -2.44 -13.14 1.11
N THR A 25 -1.94 -12.88 2.30
CA THR A 25 -2.77 -12.47 3.45
C THR A 25 -2.12 -11.28 4.12
N VAL A 26 -2.94 -10.30 4.50
CA VAL A 26 -2.54 -9.13 5.30
C VAL A 26 -3.51 -9.00 6.46
N ARG A 27 -3.01 -8.88 7.68
CA ARG A 27 -3.84 -8.64 8.88
C ARG A 27 -3.67 -7.22 9.37
N THR A 28 -4.68 -6.73 10.07
CA THR A 28 -4.55 -5.44 10.75
C THR A 28 -3.46 -5.49 11.81
N GLY A 29 -2.58 -4.46 11.80
CA GLY A 29 -1.42 -4.37 12.70
C GLY A 29 -0.17 -5.07 12.19
N GLU A 30 -0.11 -5.43 10.90
CA GLU A 30 1.11 -5.97 10.28
C GLU A 30 1.48 -5.25 8.98
N ILE A 31 2.77 -5.29 8.63
CA ILE A 31 3.32 -4.81 7.37
C ILE A 31 3.78 -6.01 6.55
N VAL A 32 3.25 -6.15 5.35
CA VAL A 32 3.50 -7.27 4.44
C VAL A 32 4.13 -6.78 3.15
N GLY A 33 5.20 -7.42 2.71
CA GLY A 33 5.88 -7.14 1.45
C GLY A 33 5.41 -8.05 0.31
N LEU A 34 5.25 -7.49 -0.89
CA LEU A 34 5.07 -8.24 -2.13
C LEU A 34 6.23 -7.91 -3.07
N LEU A 35 7.24 -8.75 -3.08
CA LEU A 35 8.54 -8.52 -3.69
C LEU A 35 8.82 -9.52 -4.83
N GLY A 36 9.86 -9.24 -5.60
CA GLY A 36 10.33 -10.12 -6.70
C GLY A 36 10.93 -9.33 -7.86
N PRO A 37 11.50 -9.98 -8.86
CA PRO A 37 12.14 -9.33 -10.00
C PRO A 37 11.15 -8.55 -10.89
N ASN A 38 11.69 -7.71 -11.79
CA ASN A 38 10.86 -7.01 -12.78
C ASN A 38 10.15 -8.00 -13.69
N GLY A 39 8.86 -7.75 -13.97
CA GLY A 39 8.03 -8.65 -14.78
C GLY A 39 7.56 -9.91 -14.08
N ALA A 40 7.83 -10.08 -12.77
CA ALA A 40 7.40 -11.26 -12.01
C ALA A 40 5.89 -11.38 -11.80
N GLY A 41 5.10 -10.32 -12.03
CA GLY A 41 3.66 -10.30 -11.78
C GLY A 41 3.24 -9.53 -10.53
N LYS A 42 4.18 -8.95 -9.76
CA LYS A 42 3.90 -8.19 -8.52
C LYS A 42 2.85 -7.10 -8.70
N THR A 43 3.10 -6.15 -9.59
CA THR A 43 2.21 -5.00 -9.83
C THR A 43 0.83 -5.46 -10.28
N THR A 44 0.76 -6.50 -11.12
CA THR A 44 -0.53 -7.08 -11.55
C THR A 44 -1.28 -7.70 -10.36
N SER A 45 -0.59 -8.49 -9.52
CA SER A 45 -1.18 -9.08 -8.30
C SER A 45 -1.64 -8.00 -7.34
N PHE A 46 -0.82 -7.00 -7.09
CA PHE A 46 -1.15 -5.86 -6.26
C PHE A 46 -2.37 -5.09 -6.79
N TYR A 47 -2.42 -4.80 -8.10
CA TYR A 47 -3.54 -4.10 -8.72
C TYR A 47 -4.83 -4.93 -8.74
N MET A 48 -4.75 -6.25 -8.75
CA MET A 48 -5.92 -7.11 -8.54
C MET A 48 -6.47 -6.93 -7.12
N VAL A 49 -5.60 -6.83 -6.09
CA VAL A 49 -6.03 -6.58 -4.70
C VAL A 49 -6.62 -5.18 -4.53
N VAL A 50 -6.01 -4.16 -5.15
CA VAL A 50 -6.54 -2.77 -5.16
C VAL A 50 -7.91 -2.68 -5.86
N GLY A 51 -8.15 -3.52 -6.88
CA GLY A 51 -9.34 -3.46 -7.73
C GLY A 51 -9.18 -2.61 -8.98
N LEU A 52 -7.94 -2.32 -9.38
CA LEU A 52 -7.59 -1.66 -10.65
C LEU A 52 -7.55 -2.65 -11.81
N VAL A 53 -7.19 -3.89 -11.54
CA VAL A 53 -7.18 -4.99 -12.50
C VAL A 53 -8.14 -6.07 -12.02
N LYS A 54 -9.04 -6.53 -12.90
CA LYS A 54 -9.89 -7.67 -12.59
C LYS A 54 -9.11 -8.97 -12.80
N GLN A 55 -9.11 -9.84 -11.80
CA GLN A 55 -8.58 -11.20 -11.90
C GLN A 55 -9.42 -12.04 -12.87
N ASP A 56 -8.79 -13.03 -13.50
CA ASP A 56 -9.48 -14.01 -14.34
C ASP A 56 -10.00 -15.17 -13.49
N GLU A 57 -9.21 -15.57 -12.45
CA GLU A 57 -9.58 -16.59 -11.46
C GLU A 57 -9.11 -16.16 -10.08
N GLY A 58 -9.58 -16.87 -9.04
CA GLY A 58 -9.27 -16.62 -7.64
C GLY A 58 -10.23 -15.67 -6.96
N SER A 59 -10.00 -15.44 -5.67
CA SER A 59 -10.86 -14.62 -4.82
C SER A 59 -10.07 -13.64 -3.96
N ILE A 60 -10.73 -12.54 -3.59
CA ILE A 60 -10.21 -11.51 -2.67
C ILE A 60 -11.30 -11.26 -1.64
N VAL A 61 -10.96 -11.42 -0.36
CA VAL A 61 -11.90 -11.39 0.76
C VAL A 61 -11.37 -10.44 1.84
N ILE A 62 -12.23 -9.63 2.44
CA ILE A 62 -11.96 -8.91 3.69
C ILE A 62 -12.82 -9.55 4.77
N ASP A 63 -12.18 -10.11 5.81
CA ASP A 63 -12.83 -10.93 6.82
C ASP A 63 -13.61 -12.07 6.13
N ASP A 64 -14.94 -12.05 6.19
CA ASP A 64 -15.82 -13.05 5.53
C ASP A 64 -16.50 -12.50 4.27
N GLU A 65 -16.17 -11.27 3.85
CA GLU A 65 -16.82 -10.61 2.73
C GLU A 65 -16.01 -10.74 1.43
N ASP A 66 -16.57 -11.38 0.41
CA ASP A 66 -15.97 -11.46 -0.92
C ASP A 66 -16.08 -10.10 -1.64
N ILE A 67 -14.92 -9.54 -1.99
CA ILE A 67 -14.79 -8.27 -2.72
C ILE A 67 -14.21 -8.46 -4.13
N SER A 68 -14.10 -9.70 -4.60
CA SER A 68 -13.44 -10.07 -5.87
C SER A 68 -14.00 -9.29 -7.06
N SER A 69 -15.32 -9.12 -7.12
CA SER A 69 -16.02 -8.41 -8.21
C SER A 69 -16.15 -6.91 -7.98
N ASN A 70 -15.78 -6.41 -6.78
CA ASN A 70 -16.00 -5.02 -6.42
C ASN A 70 -14.95 -4.12 -7.08
N PRO A 71 -15.37 -3.01 -7.72
CA PRO A 71 -14.44 -2.02 -8.24
C PRO A 71 -13.76 -1.25 -7.10
N MET A 72 -12.63 -0.60 -7.39
CA MET A 72 -11.77 0.08 -6.42
C MET A 72 -12.54 1.01 -5.45
N HIS A 73 -13.51 1.80 -5.92
CA HIS A 73 -14.27 2.73 -5.05
C HIS A 73 -15.15 2.01 -4.02
N ILE A 74 -15.68 0.83 -4.36
CA ILE A 74 -16.42 -0.01 -3.40
C ILE A 74 -15.46 -0.65 -2.41
N ARG A 75 -14.28 -1.12 -2.85
CA ARG A 75 -13.24 -1.63 -1.96
C ARG A 75 -12.75 -0.56 -0.99
N ALA A 76 -12.66 0.70 -1.44
CA ALA A 76 -12.33 1.82 -0.55
C ALA A 76 -13.38 2.01 0.56
N GLN A 77 -14.68 1.89 0.23
CA GLN A 77 -15.77 1.94 1.25
C GLN A 77 -15.74 0.76 2.22
N LYS A 78 -15.16 -0.39 1.80
CA LYS A 78 -14.98 -1.59 2.64
C LYS A 78 -13.69 -1.57 3.46
N GLY A 79 -12.89 -0.52 3.34
CA GLY A 79 -11.72 -0.27 4.16
C GLY A 79 -10.38 -0.54 3.49
N ILE A 80 -10.28 -0.52 2.17
CA ILE A 80 -8.99 -0.55 1.44
C ILE A 80 -8.57 0.87 1.05
N GLY A 81 -7.51 1.39 1.65
CA GLY A 81 -6.81 2.58 1.20
C GLY A 81 -5.76 2.23 0.14
N TYR A 82 -5.56 3.10 -0.85
CA TYR A 82 -4.54 2.93 -1.87
C TYR A 82 -3.72 4.20 -2.04
N LEU A 83 -2.41 4.05 -2.03
CA LEU A 83 -1.46 5.13 -2.25
C LEU A 83 -0.58 4.78 -3.46
N PRO A 84 -0.82 5.41 -4.63
CA PRO A 84 -0.07 5.13 -5.84
C PRO A 84 1.39 5.60 -5.75
N GLN A 85 2.22 5.07 -6.64
CA GLN A 85 3.61 5.50 -6.84
C GLN A 85 3.66 6.97 -7.27
N GLU A 86 2.83 7.35 -8.24
CA GLU A 86 2.78 8.73 -8.72
C GLU A 86 2.03 9.64 -7.74
N ALA A 87 2.43 10.91 -7.71
CA ALA A 87 1.80 11.92 -6.87
C ALA A 87 0.30 12.06 -7.19
N SER A 88 -0.54 11.76 -6.20
CA SER A 88 -1.99 11.75 -6.32
C SER A 88 -2.67 13.01 -5.76
N ILE A 89 -1.88 13.96 -5.21
CA ILE A 89 -2.40 15.19 -4.60
C ILE A 89 -3.18 16.06 -5.60
N PHE A 90 -4.28 16.65 -5.17
CA PHE A 90 -4.99 17.66 -5.95
C PHE A 90 -4.19 18.98 -5.93
N ARG A 91 -3.37 19.18 -6.95
CA ARG A 91 -2.32 20.21 -7.01
C ARG A 91 -2.85 21.66 -6.81
N ARG A 92 -4.09 21.95 -7.23
CA ARG A 92 -4.70 23.29 -7.16
C ARG A 92 -5.47 23.54 -5.86
N LEU A 93 -5.74 22.48 -5.09
CA LEU A 93 -6.41 22.57 -3.79
C LEU A 93 -5.40 22.81 -2.68
N THR A 94 -5.86 23.38 -1.56
CA THR A 94 -5.06 23.49 -0.34
C THR A 94 -4.86 22.11 0.30
N VAL A 95 -3.95 22.02 1.28
CA VAL A 95 -3.79 20.80 2.10
C VAL A 95 -5.11 20.49 2.82
N THR A 96 -5.74 21.50 3.41
CA THR A 96 -7.07 21.39 4.03
C THR A 96 -8.09 20.83 3.05
N ASP A 97 -8.21 21.39 1.85
CA ASP A 97 -9.20 20.96 0.86
C ASP A 97 -8.93 19.54 0.33
N ASN A 98 -7.66 19.16 0.20
CA ASN A 98 -7.28 17.80 -0.19
C ASN A 98 -7.82 16.73 0.78
N ILE A 99 -7.75 16.98 2.08
CA ILE A 99 -8.22 16.06 3.12
C ILE A 99 -9.74 16.21 3.30
N MET A 100 -10.24 17.44 3.41
CA MET A 100 -11.65 17.74 3.61
C MET A 100 -12.52 17.18 2.47
N GLY A 101 -12.06 17.24 1.23
CA GLY A 101 -12.77 16.68 0.08
C GLY A 101 -13.09 15.19 0.23
N ILE A 102 -12.21 14.42 0.89
CA ILE A 102 -12.47 13.01 1.21
C ILE A 102 -13.41 12.90 2.41
N LEU A 103 -13.20 13.67 3.48
CA LEU A 103 -14.07 13.66 4.65
C LEU A 103 -15.53 14.02 4.29
N GLN A 104 -15.75 14.86 3.29
CA GLN A 104 -17.10 15.23 2.79
C GLN A 104 -17.81 14.06 2.10
N THR A 105 -17.09 13.05 1.59
CA THR A 105 -17.72 11.85 1.03
C THR A 105 -18.33 10.96 2.10
N ARG A 106 -17.93 11.12 3.35
CA ARG A 106 -18.41 10.39 4.53
C ARG A 106 -19.70 11.06 5.04
N LYS A 107 -20.82 10.59 4.51
CA LYS A 107 -22.15 11.17 4.79
C LYS A 107 -22.61 11.03 6.24
N GLU A 108 -22.07 10.04 6.97
CA GLU A 108 -22.34 9.76 8.37
C GLU A 108 -21.73 10.81 9.32
N LEU A 109 -20.73 11.58 8.85
CA LEU A 109 -20.06 12.59 9.69
C LEU A 109 -20.77 13.95 9.62
N THR A 110 -20.98 14.56 10.76
CA THR A 110 -21.36 15.97 10.88
C THR A 110 -20.19 16.89 10.47
N GLN A 111 -20.48 18.18 10.22
CA GLN A 111 -19.39 19.14 9.90
C GLN A 111 -18.37 19.24 11.04
N ALA A 112 -18.83 19.31 12.30
CA ALA A 112 -17.94 19.38 13.45
C ALA A 112 -17.01 18.15 13.55
N GLN A 113 -17.51 16.95 13.28
CA GLN A 113 -16.71 15.73 13.27
C GLN A 113 -15.70 15.71 12.11
N ARG A 114 -16.05 16.25 10.94
CA ARG A 114 -15.10 16.39 9.82
C ARG A 114 -13.98 17.36 10.15
N ASP A 115 -14.31 18.50 10.78
CA ASP A 115 -13.32 19.51 11.21
C ASP A 115 -12.38 18.96 12.28
N GLU A 116 -12.89 18.19 13.23
CA GLU A 116 -12.11 17.49 14.26
C GLU A 116 -11.14 16.48 13.62
N LYS A 117 -11.66 15.60 12.75
CA LYS A 117 -10.82 14.60 12.03
C LYS A 117 -9.78 15.25 11.15
N LEU A 118 -10.11 16.34 10.46
CA LEU A 118 -9.16 17.12 9.68
C LEU A 118 -8.02 17.63 10.57
N ASN A 119 -8.33 18.27 11.70
CA ASN A 119 -7.31 18.80 12.59
C ASN A 119 -6.43 17.68 13.18
N THR A 120 -7.03 16.56 13.60
CA THR A 120 -6.30 15.37 14.06
C THR A 120 -5.30 14.87 13.01
N LEU A 121 -5.72 14.73 11.76
CA LEU A 121 -4.83 14.28 10.67
C LEU A 121 -3.72 15.30 10.37
N LEU A 122 -4.03 16.61 10.40
CA LEU A 122 -3.04 17.65 10.19
C LEU A 122 -1.95 17.65 11.28
N GLU A 123 -2.33 17.47 12.53
CA GLU A 123 -1.43 17.38 13.68
C GLU A 123 -0.58 16.12 13.64
N GLU A 124 -1.20 14.97 13.44
CA GLU A 124 -0.55 13.66 13.44
C GLU A 124 0.53 13.55 12.36
N PHE A 125 0.27 14.08 11.16
CA PHE A 125 1.24 14.07 10.07
C PHE A 125 2.14 15.30 10.04
N HIS A 126 2.09 16.16 11.06
CA HIS A 126 2.90 17.38 11.20
C HIS A 126 2.80 18.31 9.98
N ILE A 127 1.59 18.46 9.43
CA ILE A 127 1.29 19.30 8.26
C ILE A 127 0.38 20.48 8.56
N THR A 128 0.14 20.78 9.85
CA THR A 128 -0.71 21.90 10.30
C THR A 128 -0.18 23.24 9.80
N HIS A 129 1.15 23.44 9.81
CA HIS A 129 1.80 24.68 9.40
C HIS A 129 1.65 25.00 7.90
N ILE A 130 1.35 23.99 7.07
CA ILE A 130 1.15 24.13 5.62
C ILE A 130 -0.32 23.98 5.21
N ARG A 131 -1.26 23.95 6.15
CA ARG A 131 -2.69 23.65 5.91
C ARG A 131 -3.34 24.47 4.79
N ASN A 132 -2.89 25.73 4.61
CA ASN A 132 -3.40 26.66 3.60
C ASN A 132 -2.56 26.66 2.31
N ASN A 133 -1.45 25.93 2.26
CA ASN A 133 -0.61 25.84 1.07
C ASN A 133 -1.29 24.97 0.00
N LYS A 134 -1.11 25.34 -1.27
CA LYS A 134 -1.60 24.53 -2.39
C LYS A 134 -0.72 23.31 -2.60
N GLY A 135 -1.32 22.19 -3.01
CA GLY A 135 -0.59 20.95 -3.26
C GLY A 135 0.59 21.10 -4.23
N MET A 136 0.52 22.03 -5.17
CA MET A 136 1.60 22.29 -6.13
C MET A 136 2.85 22.94 -5.52
N SER A 137 2.75 23.56 -4.34
CA SER A 137 3.86 24.25 -3.67
C SER A 137 4.57 23.39 -2.61
N LEU A 138 4.11 22.15 -2.39
CA LEU A 138 4.65 21.26 -1.37
C LEU A 138 5.93 20.57 -1.84
N SER A 139 6.87 20.42 -0.91
CA SER A 139 8.02 19.52 -1.07
C SER A 139 7.57 18.06 -1.25
N GLY A 140 8.47 17.17 -1.66
CA GLY A 140 8.16 15.75 -1.84
C GLY A 140 7.65 15.09 -0.56
N GLY A 141 8.34 15.32 0.56
CA GLY A 141 7.96 14.77 1.86
C GLY A 141 6.64 15.33 2.40
N GLU A 142 6.43 16.66 2.33
CA GLU A 142 5.16 17.28 2.72
C GLU A 142 4.00 16.73 1.89
N ARG A 143 4.18 16.63 0.58
CA ARG A 143 3.18 16.07 -0.33
C ARG A 143 2.82 14.64 0.06
N ARG A 144 3.81 13.79 0.33
CA ARG A 144 3.58 12.39 0.73
C ARG A 144 2.79 12.28 2.02
N ARG A 145 3.10 13.13 3.02
CA ARG A 145 2.35 13.20 4.28
C ARG A 145 0.89 13.61 4.06
N VAL A 146 0.63 14.58 3.17
CA VAL A 146 -0.74 15.00 2.83
C VAL A 146 -1.50 13.89 2.10
N GLU A 147 -0.86 13.16 1.17
CA GLU A 147 -1.47 12.03 0.46
C GLU A 147 -1.87 10.90 1.40
N ILE A 148 -1.01 10.59 2.39
CA ILE A 148 -1.30 9.59 3.41
C ILE A 148 -2.43 10.07 4.33
N ALA A 149 -2.37 11.29 4.86
CA ALA A 149 -3.43 11.87 5.67
C ALA A 149 -4.79 11.83 4.93
N ARG A 150 -4.77 12.16 3.63
CA ARG A 150 -5.96 12.06 2.78
C ARG A 150 -6.46 10.62 2.63
N ALA A 151 -5.58 9.64 2.45
CA ALA A 151 -5.97 8.23 2.36
C ALA A 151 -6.59 7.76 3.69
N LEU A 152 -6.07 8.22 4.83
CA LEU A 152 -6.59 7.88 6.16
C LEU A 152 -7.91 8.56 6.49
N ALA A 153 -8.31 9.62 5.79
CA ALA A 153 -9.61 10.28 5.97
C ALA A 153 -10.80 9.34 5.74
N THR A 154 -10.63 8.25 4.99
CA THR A 154 -11.63 7.19 4.81
C THR A 154 -11.68 6.21 5.97
N GLU A 155 -10.75 6.26 6.93
CA GLU A 155 -10.56 5.28 8.03
C GLU A 155 -10.44 3.84 7.51
N PRO A 156 -9.46 3.56 6.66
CA PRO A 156 -9.29 2.22 6.10
C PRO A 156 -8.83 1.22 7.16
N LYS A 157 -9.14 -0.07 6.96
CA LYS A 157 -8.57 -1.19 7.73
C LYS A 157 -7.21 -1.59 7.16
N PHE A 158 -7.04 -1.45 5.85
CA PHE A 158 -5.83 -1.80 5.10
C PHE A 158 -5.38 -0.64 4.23
N ILE A 159 -4.07 -0.44 4.12
CA ILE A 159 -3.48 0.53 3.19
C ILE A 159 -2.48 -0.18 2.28
N LEU A 160 -2.63 0.02 0.98
CA LEU A 160 -1.82 -0.58 -0.05
C LEU A 160 -0.90 0.49 -0.63
N LEU A 161 0.41 0.30 -0.51
CA LEU A 161 1.45 1.25 -0.90
C LEU A 161 2.17 0.72 -2.15
N ASP A 162 2.05 1.46 -3.25
CA ASP A 162 2.69 1.14 -4.52
C ASP A 162 4.03 1.86 -4.63
N GLU A 163 5.11 1.11 -4.59
CA GLU A 163 6.50 1.58 -4.69
C GLU A 163 6.81 2.82 -3.82
N PRO A 164 6.57 2.77 -2.49
CA PRO A 164 6.74 3.93 -1.62
C PRO A 164 8.16 4.47 -1.53
N PHE A 165 9.19 3.66 -1.84
CA PHE A 165 10.61 4.03 -1.78
C PHE A 165 11.19 4.40 -3.15
N ALA A 166 10.39 4.34 -4.23
CA ALA A 166 10.87 4.60 -5.59
C ALA A 166 11.26 6.07 -5.79
N GLY A 167 12.49 6.30 -6.23
CA GLY A 167 12.99 7.65 -6.55
C GLY A 167 13.12 8.58 -5.35
N VAL A 168 13.19 8.04 -4.13
CA VAL A 168 13.28 8.78 -2.88
C VAL A 168 14.75 8.85 -2.42
N ASP A 169 15.17 10.01 -1.90
CA ASP A 169 16.50 10.17 -1.33
C ASP A 169 16.62 9.44 0.02
N PRO A 170 17.85 9.07 0.45
CA PRO A 170 18.05 8.25 1.66
C PRO A 170 17.49 8.85 2.96
N ILE A 171 17.46 10.17 3.09
CA ILE A 171 16.90 10.83 4.30
C ILE A 171 15.38 10.68 4.29
N SER A 172 14.75 10.90 3.16
CA SER A 172 13.29 10.75 3.01
C SER A 172 12.83 9.29 3.11
N VAL A 173 13.68 8.30 2.80
CA VAL A 173 13.38 6.88 3.05
C VAL A 173 13.11 6.61 4.53
N ILE A 174 13.92 7.18 5.44
CA ILE A 174 13.72 7.04 6.89
C ILE A 174 12.36 7.59 7.31
N ASP A 175 11.98 8.76 6.79
CA ASP A 175 10.67 9.36 7.07
C ASP A 175 9.52 8.47 6.60
N ILE A 176 9.64 7.89 5.41
CA ILE A 176 8.62 6.96 4.86
C ILE A 176 8.51 5.70 5.72
N LYS A 177 9.64 5.11 6.14
CA LYS A 177 9.64 3.95 7.06
C LYS A 177 8.93 4.28 8.37
N ASN A 178 9.23 5.42 8.98
CA ASN A 178 8.56 5.87 10.20
C ASN A 178 7.04 6.01 10.01
N ILE A 179 6.62 6.58 8.88
CA ILE A 179 5.19 6.70 8.56
C ILE A 179 4.55 5.31 8.38
N ILE A 180 5.20 4.38 7.70
CA ILE A 180 4.69 3.01 7.50
C ILE A 180 4.53 2.31 8.86
N GLN A 181 5.49 2.46 9.77
CA GLN A 181 5.40 1.94 11.12
C GLN A 181 4.25 2.58 11.92
N GLN A 182 4.07 3.91 11.81
CA GLN A 182 2.92 4.60 12.41
C GLN A 182 1.59 4.06 11.91
N LEU A 183 1.46 3.74 10.61
CA LEU A 183 0.24 3.14 10.06
C LEU A 183 -0.05 1.78 10.70
N ARG A 184 0.96 0.91 10.83
CA ARG A 184 0.84 -0.38 11.55
C ARG A 184 0.44 -0.17 13.00
N ASP A 185 1.11 0.76 13.72
CA ASP A 185 0.87 1.03 15.15
C ASP A 185 -0.54 1.59 15.41
N ARG A 186 -1.15 2.22 14.40
CA ARG A 186 -2.59 2.57 14.39
C ARG A 186 -3.51 1.35 14.21
N GLY A 187 -2.95 0.18 14.01
CA GLY A 187 -3.70 -1.05 13.78
C GLY A 187 -4.11 -1.29 12.33
N LEU A 188 -3.55 -0.55 11.34
CA LEU A 188 -3.79 -0.84 9.94
C LEU A 188 -2.98 -2.04 9.47
N GLY A 189 -3.54 -2.85 8.58
CA GLY A 189 -2.76 -3.78 7.77
C GLY A 189 -2.12 -3.03 6.59
N VAL A 190 -0.84 -3.20 6.38
CA VAL A 190 -0.10 -2.51 5.31
C VAL A 190 0.41 -3.53 4.31
N LEU A 191 0.09 -3.35 3.02
CA LEU A 191 0.70 -4.12 1.93
C LEU A 191 1.59 -3.21 1.10
N ILE A 192 2.85 -3.59 0.93
CA ILE A 192 3.84 -2.83 0.17
C ILE A 192 4.29 -3.66 -1.03
N THR A 193 4.32 -3.05 -2.23
CA THR A 193 5.11 -3.56 -3.34
C THR A 193 6.18 -2.54 -3.69
N ASP A 194 7.43 -2.99 -3.84
CA ASP A 194 8.54 -2.11 -4.21
C ASP A 194 9.63 -2.92 -4.94
N HIS A 195 10.48 -2.22 -5.67
CA HIS A 195 11.70 -2.78 -6.25
C HIS A 195 12.93 -2.59 -5.34
N ASN A 196 12.83 -1.72 -4.33
CA ASN A 196 13.86 -1.53 -3.31
C ASN A 196 13.72 -2.59 -2.21
N VAL A 197 14.35 -3.74 -2.48
CA VAL A 197 14.26 -4.94 -1.63
C VAL A 197 14.70 -4.68 -0.20
N ARG A 198 15.85 -3.99 -0.05
CA ARG A 198 16.45 -3.71 1.25
C ARG A 198 15.49 -2.95 2.16
N GLU A 199 14.98 -1.82 1.67
CA GLU A 199 14.13 -0.94 2.45
C GLU A 199 12.78 -1.60 2.77
N THR A 200 12.27 -2.42 1.85
CA THR A 200 11.00 -3.12 2.05
C THR A 200 11.14 -4.27 3.05
N LEU A 201 12.17 -5.10 2.92
CA LEU A 201 12.41 -6.20 3.88
C LEU A 201 12.64 -5.68 5.31
N ASP A 202 13.29 -4.51 5.45
CA ASP A 202 13.59 -3.91 6.75
C ASP A 202 12.33 -3.45 7.53
N VAL A 203 11.23 -3.12 6.84
CA VAL A 203 10.00 -2.65 7.49
C VAL A 203 8.92 -3.71 7.60
N CYS A 204 9.00 -4.82 6.82
CA CYS A 204 7.98 -5.85 6.78
C CYS A 204 8.18 -6.92 7.84
N GLU A 205 7.11 -7.34 8.52
CA GLU A 205 7.12 -8.52 9.39
C GLU A 205 7.32 -9.79 8.59
N HIS A 206 6.72 -9.88 7.40
CA HIS A 206 6.98 -10.95 6.43
C HIS A 206 6.76 -10.47 5.00
N SER A 207 7.28 -11.22 4.04
CA SER A 207 7.19 -10.89 2.63
C SER A 207 6.89 -12.11 1.76
N TYR A 208 6.12 -11.88 0.71
CA TYR A 208 5.86 -12.81 -0.37
C TYR A 208 6.81 -12.51 -1.53
N ILE A 209 7.55 -13.50 -1.99
CA ILE A 209 8.44 -13.35 -3.15
C ILE A 209 7.77 -13.96 -4.36
N VAL A 210 7.48 -13.11 -5.35
CA VAL A 210 6.88 -13.50 -6.63
C VAL A 210 7.96 -13.69 -7.68
N SER A 211 7.89 -14.77 -8.43
CA SER A 211 8.71 -15.01 -9.63
C SER A 211 7.88 -15.75 -10.68
N HIS A 212 7.96 -15.31 -11.93
CA HIS A 212 7.22 -15.91 -13.05
C HIS A 212 5.71 -16.08 -12.81
N GLY A 213 5.10 -15.16 -12.06
CA GLY A 213 3.68 -15.17 -11.76
C GLY A 213 3.26 -16.04 -10.56
N GLU A 214 4.20 -16.64 -9.85
CA GLU A 214 3.95 -17.55 -8.72
C GLU A 214 4.67 -17.08 -7.46
N ILE A 215 4.16 -17.45 -6.28
CA ILE A 215 4.86 -17.27 -5.01
C ILE A 215 5.92 -18.34 -4.87
N ILE A 216 7.19 -17.95 -4.80
CA ILE A 216 8.32 -18.88 -4.64
C ILE A 216 8.84 -18.96 -3.21
N ALA A 217 8.54 -17.98 -2.36
CA ALA A 217 8.88 -17.97 -0.94
C ALA A 217 7.95 -17.04 -0.17
N VAL A 218 7.74 -17.36 1.11
CA VAL A 218 7.07 -16.51 2.11
C VAL A 218 7.84 -16.62 3.41
N GLY A 219 8.08 -15.51 4.09
CA GLY A 219 8.76 -15.53 5.38
C GLY A 219 9.19 -14.17 5.85
N THR A 220 9.83 -14.16 7.03
CA THR A 220 10.49 -13.01 7.61
C THR A 220 11.71 -12.60 6.77
N GLN A 221 12.26 -11.43 7.07
CA GLN A 221 13.50 -10.96 6.44
C GLN A 221 14.61 -12.01 6.46
N ASP A 222 14.87 -12.61 7.64
CA ASP A 222 15.94 -13.61 7.80
C ASP A 222 15.68 -14.88 6.98
N GLU A 223 14.44 -15.36 6.96
CA GLU A 223 14.04 -16.53 6.15
C GLU A 223 14.18 -16.28 4.66
N ILE A 224 13.79 -15.11 4.18
CA ILE A 224 13.94 -14.70 2.76
C ILE A 224 15.41 -14.60 2.40
N LEU A 225 16.24 -13.99 3.26
CA LEU A 225 17.68 -13.86 3.03
C LEU A 225 18.44 -15.19 3.11
N ALA A 226 17.95 -16.15 3.90
CA ALA A 226 18.52 -17.49 3.98
C ALA A 226 18.12 -18.41 2.80
N ASN A 227 17.07 -18.04 2.05
CA ASN A 227 16.54 -18.88 0.99
C ASN A 227 17.42 -18.86 -0.27
N GLU A 228 18.11 -19.97 -0.54
CA GLU A 228 19.02 -20.12 -1.68
C GLU A 228 18.32 -19.97 -3.05
N HIS A 229 17.05 -20.35 -3.16
CA HIS A 229 16.30 -20.17 -4.38
C HIS A 229 16.00 -18.68 -4.64
N VAL A 230 15.61 -17.93 -3.61
CA VAL A 230 15.39 -16.48 -3.67
C VAL A 230 16.68 -15.74 -4.00
N LYS A 231 17.81 -16.12 -3.39
CA LYS A 231 19.12 -15.55 -3.73
C LYS A 231 19.44 -15.71 -5.22
N ARG A 232 19.27 -16.92 -5.74
CA ARG A 232 19.59 -17.23 -7.14
C ARG A 232 18.73 -16.48 -8.14
N VAL A 233 17.40 -16.36 -7.85
CA VAL A 233 16.40 -15.85 -8.80
C VAL A 233 16.22 -14.33 -8.69
N TYR A 234 16.44 -13.76 -7.48
CA TYR A 234 16.02 -12.39 -7.20
C TYR A 234 17.10 -11.51 -6.56
N LEU A 235 17.72 -11.97 -5.46
CA LEU A 235 18.63 -11.11 -4.69
C LEU A 235 20.04 -11.03 -5.28
N GLY A 236 20.51 -12.11 -5.88
CA GLY A 236 21.93 -12.30 -6.26
C GLY A 236 22.77 -12.87 -5.09
N GLU A 237 23.82 -13.64 -5.41
CA GLU A 237 24.64 -14.33 -4.41
C GLU A 237 25.40 -13.38 -3.47
N GLY A 238 25.63 -12.14 -3.89
CA GLY A 238 26.35 -11.13 -3.12
C GLY A 238 25.47 -10.15 -2.35
N PHE A 239 24.17 -10.35 -2.33
CA PHE A 239 23.25 -9.43 -1.63
C PHE A 239 23.47 -9.46 -0.12
N LYS A 240 23.70 -8.27 0.47
CA LYS A 240 23.79 -8.02 1.92
C LYS A 240 22.92 -6.81 2.25
N LEU A 241 22.27 -6.84 3.40
CA LEU A 241 21.53 -5.71 3.98
C LEU A 241 22.46 -4.64 4.52
#